data_63c3b6b12b2ae7b85d9692e520837001
#
_entry.id   63c3b6b12b2ae7b85d9692e520837001
#
_cell.length_a   1.000
_cell.length_b   1.000
_cell.length_c   1.000
_cell.angle_alpha   90.00
_cell.angle_beta   90.00
_cell.angle_gamma   90.00
#
_symmetry.space_group_name_H-M   'P 1'
#
loop_
_entity.id
_entity.type
_entity.pdbx_description
1 polymer ?
#
loop_
_entity_poly.entity_id
_entity_poly.type
_entity_poly.pdbx_seq_one_letter_code
_entity_poly.pdbx_strand_id
1 'polypeptide(L)'
;MASSSDTRTRGFVPPQNEDERFLMRRVEELCRTAMQRGIPRATGFLSDREQALAQAALNREGCDFARFQGGWPDAERKVLCIEPPDSWPEEPVAVLHFTAPQQGGSAVPGHRDYLGAILGLGLDRACLGDLLPDPADARSVYAFVLEDKADFIASNLTEAGRSPVHVERCDAVPEEVLRGPERQTQDATVPSLRADTVLAAMMRTSRSIAAQAIQSGRVEVNHVPLRTAHEDVFEGDIFTVRGVGRYRLVAIGGKSRKDRIFITFYQY
;
A
#
# COMPACT_ATOMS: atom_id res chain seq x y z
N MET A 1 -21.59 -21.62 -21.83
CA MET A 1 -20.13 -21.75 -21.93
C MET A 1 -19.55 -20.39 -21.57
N ALA A 2 -19.07 -20.24 -20.34
CA ALA A 2 -18.44 -19.02 -19.89
C ALA A 2 -17.04 -18.95 -20.51
N SER A 3 -16.82 -17.93 -21.32
CA SER A 3 -15.50 -17.62 -21.89
C SER A 3 -14.57 -17.28 -20.71
N SER A 4 -13.57 -18.11 -20.47
CA SER A 4 -12.46 -17.83 -19.58
C SER A 4 -11.80 -16.53 -20.06
N SER A 5 -12.01 -15.44 -19.34
CA SER A 5 -11.24 -14.22 -19.54
C SER A 5 -9.81 -14.52 -19.14
N ASP A 6 -8.92 -14.54 -20.11
CA ASP A 6 -7.48 -14.65 -19.93
C ASP A 6 -7.02 -13.36 -19.22
N THR A 7 -7.13 -13.35 -17.88
CA THR A 7 -6.78 -12.20 -17.03
C THR A 7 -5.26 -12.11 -17.02
N ARG A 8 -4.71 -11.37 -17.97
CA ARG A 8 -3.27 -11.10 -18.02
C ARG A 8 -2.92 -10.21 -16.84
N THR A 9 -2.09 -10.71 -15.94
CA THR A 9 -1.48 -9.93 -14.88
C THR A 9 -0.21 -9.24 -15.38
N ARG A 10 0.08 -8.06 -14.82
CA ARG A 10 1.35 -7.37 -15.12
C ARG A 10 2.53 -8.24 -14.69
N GLY A 11 3.46 -8.46 -15.59
CA GLY A 11 4.70 -9.18 -15.28
C GLY A 11 5.57 -8.43 -14.27
N PHE A 12 6.52 -9.16 -13.67
CA PHE A 12 7.47 -8.55 -12.74
C PHE A 12 8.27 -7.43 -13.42
N VAL A 13 8.29 -6.26 -12.77
CA VAL A 13 9.10 -5.11 -13.20
C VAL A 13 10.40 -5.11 -12.40
N PRO A 14 11.58 -5.22 -13.06
CA PRO A 14 12.87 -5.23 -12.39
C PRO A 14 13.14 -3.98 -11.54
N PRO A 15 14.08 -4.04 -10.57
CA PRO A 15 14.44 -2.89 -9.77
C PRO A 15 14.95 -1.72 -10.62
N GLN A 16 14.45 -0.51 -10.32
CA GLN A 16 14.69 0.71 -11.12
C GLN A 16 15.82 1.58 -10.55
N ASN A 17 16.16 1.42 -9.29
CA ASN A 17 17.16 2.22 -8.58
C ASN A 17 18.00 1.36 -7.61
N GLU A 18 18.98 1.97 -6.95
CA GLU A 18 19.87 1.27 -6.02
C GLU A 18 19.15 0.85 -4.73
N ASP A 19 18.18 1.61 -4.24
CA ASP A 19 17.43 1.27 -3.02
C ASP A 19 16.60 0.00 -3.24
N GLU A 20 15.96 -0.12 -4.41
CA GLU A 20 15.22 -1.33 -4.79
C GLU A 20 16.15 -2.55 -4.93
N ARG A 21 17.35 -2.37 -5.51
CA ARG A 21 18.35 -3.45 -5.58
C ARG A 21 18.88 -3.83 -4.21
N PHE A 22 19.07 -2.85 -3.34
CA PHE A 22 19.49 -3.09 -1.95
C PHE A 22 18.42 -3.88 -1.19
N LEU A 23 17.15 -3.51 -1.31
CA LEU A 23 16.03 -4.24 -0.71
C LEU A 23 16.05 -5.72 -1.14
N MET A 24 16.16 -5.99 -2.45
CA MET A 24 16.20 -7.38 -2.94
C MET A 24 17.36 -8.18 -2.34
N ARG A 25 18.57 -7.61 -2.34
CA ARG A 25 19.75 -8.26 -1.71
C ARG A 25 19.53 -8.50 -0.22
N ARG A 26 18.90 -7.52 0.48
CA ARG A 26 18.60 -7.65 1.91
C ARG A 26 17.61 -8.78 2.18
N VAL A 27 16.58 -8.95 1.36
CA VAL A 27 15.62 -10.05 1.48
C VAL A 27 16.30 -11.40 1.23
N GLU A 28 17.14 -11.51 0.20
CA GLU A 28 17.93 -12.71 -0.10
C GLU A 28 18.85 -13.10 1.09
N GLU A 29 19.52 -12.11 1.70
CA GLU A 29 20.34 -12.30 2.90
C GLU A 29 19.52 -12.76 4.11
N LEU A 30 18.37 -12.14 4.35
CA LEU A 30 17.48 -12.51 5.45
C LEU A 30 16.98 -13.95 5.29
N CYS A 31 16.62 -14.36 4.08
CA CYS A 31 16.18 -15.71 3.77
C CYS A 31 17.29 -16.72 4.07
N ARG A 32 18.48 -16.52 3.54
CA ARG A 32 19.64 -17.39 3.80
C ARG A 32 19.99 -17.46 5.29
N THR A 33 19.98 -16.32 5.98
CA THR A 33 20.28 -16.24 7.41
C THR A 33 19.24 -16.98 8.25
N ALA A 34 17.94 -16.81 7.93
CA ALA A 34 16.86 -17.50 8.60
C ALA A 34 17.00 -19.02 8.48
N MET A 35 17.22 -19.51 7.25
CA MET A 35 17.46 -20.95 7.01
C MET A 35 18.66 -21.50 7.75
N GLN A 36 19.79 -20.80 7.70
CA GLN A 36 21.03 -21.30 8.33
C GLN A 36 20.95 -21.33 9.85
N ARG A 37 20.21 -20.40 10.46
CA ARG A 37 20.16 -20.26 11.93
C ARG A 37 18.90 -20.86 12.55
N GLY A 38 17.89 -21.21 11.75
CA GLY A 38 16.59 -21.65 12.25
C GLY A 38 15.86 -20.58 13.06
N ILE A 39 16.13 -19.28 12.81
CA ILE A 39 15.57 -18.16 13.58
C ILE A 39 14.77 -17.26 12.64
N PRO A 40 13.52 -16.92 13.00
CA PRO A 40 12.71 -16.00 12.21
C PRO A 40 13.40 -14.67 11.94
N ARG A 41 13.09 -14.07 10.80
CA ARG A 41 13.53 -12.75 10.40
C ARG A 41 12.37 -11.96 9.83
N ALA A 42 12.38 -10.66 10.05
CA ALA A 42 11.38 -9.77 9.50
C ALA A 42 12.03 -8.52 8.88
N THR A 43 11.34 -7.92 7.92
CA THR A 43 11.66 -6.59 7.40
C THR A 43 10.93 -5.53 8.21
N GLY A 44 11.11 -4.25 7.88
CA GLY A 44 10.13 -3.23 8.19
C GLY A 44 8.92 -3.32 7.27
N PHE A 45 7.99 -2.37 7.42
CA PHE A 45 6.83 -2.26 6.53
C PHE A 45 7.24 -1.88 5.11
N LEU A 46 6.83 -2.67 4.16
CA LEU A 46 7.07 -2.54 2.73
C LEU A 46 5.84 -1.96 2.04
N SER A 47 6.03 -1.06 1.09
CA SER A 47 5.01 -0.62 0.13
C SER A 47 4.66 -1.73 -0.86
N ASP A 48 3.57 -1.59 -1.62
CA ASP A 48 3.16 -2.56 -2.66
C ASP A 48 4.31 -2.89 -3.63
N ARG A 49 5.07 -1.86 -4.05
CA ARG A 49 6.23 -2.05 -4.94
C ARG A 49 7.34 -2.84 -4.26
N GLU A 50 7.67 -2.52 -3.03
CA GLU A 50 8.69 -3.21 -2.25
C GLU A 50 8.28 -4.65 -1.95
N GLN A 51 6.99 -4.93 -1.71
CA GLN A 51 6.47 -6.29 -1.56
C GLN A 51 6.66 -7.11 -2.84
N ALA A 52 6.39 -6.53 -4.02
CA ALA A 52 6.61 -7.21 -5.29
C ALA A 52 8.10 -7.56 -5.53
N LEU A 53 9.01 -6.64 -5.16
CA LEU A 53 10.45 -6.87 -5.24
C LEU A 53 10.92 -7.93 -4.22
N ALA A 54 10.40 -7.86 -3.00
CA ALA A 54 10.68 -8.84 -1.95
C ALA A 54 10.20 -10.23 -2.36
N GLN A 55 9.00 -10.36 -2.92
CA GLN A 55 8.49 -11.64 -3.44
C GLN A 55 9.37 -12.20 -4.57
N ALA A 56 9.85 -11.34 -5.45
CA ALA A 56 10.75 -11.77 -6.52
C ALA A 56 12.12 -12.27 -5.97
N ALA A 57 12.61 -11.64 -4.90
CA ALA A 57 13.82 -12.07 -4.21
C ALA A 57 13.62 -13.42 -3.51
N LEU A 58 12.49 -13.62 -2.80
CA LEU A 58 12.11 -14.90 -2.20
C LEU A 58 12.05 -16.02 -3.24
N ASN A 59 11.38 -15.77 -4.38
CA ASN A 59 11.27 -16.75 -5.46
C ASN A 59 12.65 -17.14 -6.02
N ARG A 60 13.57 -16.18 -6.11
CA ARG A 60 14.96 -16.45 -6.57
C ARG A 60 15.75 -17.31 -5.60
N GLU A 61 15.56 -17.13 -4.29
CA GLU A 61 16.20 -17.94 -3.23
C GLU A 61 15.47 -19.26 -2.98
N GLY A 62 14.29 -19.49 -3.60
CA GLY A 62 13.47 -20.68 -3.33
C GLY A 62 12.89 -20.69 -1.91
N CYS A 63 12.61 -19.53 -1.34
CA CYS A 63 12.11 -19.37 0.02
C CYS A 63 10.58 -19.44 0.02
N ASP A 64 10.02 -20.55 0.48
CA ASP A 64 8.58 -20.84 0.55
C ASP A 64 7.97 -20.71 1.96
N PHE A 65 8.79 -20.40 2.96
CA PHE A 65 8.41 -20.23 4.37
C PHE A 65 8.37 -18.75 4.77
N ALA A 66 7.83 -17.93 3.91
CA ALA A 66 7.68 -16.49 4.13
C ALA A 66 6.22 -16.05 3.94
N ARG A 67 5.79 -15.07 4.72
CA ARG A 67 4.47 -14.45 4.63
C ARG A 67 4.55 -12.93 4.74
N PHE A 68 3.60 -12.24 4.11
CA PHE A 68 3.41 -10.81 4.29
C PHE A 68 2.27 -10.55 5.26
N GLN A 69 2.51 -9.67 6.23
CA GLN A 69 1.50 -9.31 7.22
C GLN A 69 1.53 -7.81 7.52
N GLY A 70 0.35 -7.19 7.63
CA GLY A 70 0.24 -5.76 7.91
C GLY A 70 -0.60 -5.45 9.14
N GLY A 71 -1.00 -6.48 9.91
CA GLY A 71 -1.82 -6.36 11.12
C GLY A 71 -3.33 -6.37 10.85
N TRP A 72 -3.78 -6.27 9.58
CA TRP A 72 -5.18 -6.37 9.17
C TRP A 72 -5.32 -6.90 7.74
N PRO A 73 -6.51 -7.43 7.33
CA PRO A 73 -6.65 -8.18 6.07
C PRO A 73 -6.29 -7.39 4.81
N ASP A 74 -6.73 -6.13 4.72
CA ASP A 74 -6.55 -5.28 3.53
C ASP A 74 -5.36 -4.32 3.65
N ALA A 75 -4.39 -4.63 4.49
CA ALA A 75 -3.21 -3.79 4.69
C ALA A 75 -2.50 -3.49 3.37
N GLU A 76 -2.25 -2.21 3.11
CA GLU A 76 -1.46 -1.76 1.96
C GLU A 76 0.04 -1.94 2.24
N ARG A 77 0.48 -1.58 3.45
CA ARG A 77 1.86 -1.78 3.87
C ARG A 77 1.99 -3.04 4.70
N LYS A 78 2.99 -3.88 4.37
CA LYS A 78 3.16 -5.18 5.02
C LYS A 78 4.62 -5.43 5.39
N VAL A 79 4.81 -6.08 6.52
CA VAL A 79 6.08 -6.66 6.94
C VAL A 79 6.24 -8.01 6.25
N LEU A 80 7.40 -8.29 5.70
CA LEU A 80 7.76 -9.63 5.26
C LEU A 80 8.34 -10.39 6.45
N CYS A 81 7.66 -11.48 6.85
CA CYS A 81 8.10 -12.44 7.86
C CYS A 81 8.68 -13.67 7.16
N ILE A 82 9.89 -14.06 7.51
CA ILE A 82 10.57 -15.26 7.03
C ILE A 82 10.70 -16.19 8.23
N GLU A 83 9.93 -17.28 8.22
CA GLU A 83 9.71 -18.17 9.36
C GLU A 83 10.18 -19.59 8.99
N PRO A 84 11.44 -19.94 9.26
CA PRO A 84 11.96 -21.28 8.96
C PRO A 84 11.11 -22.38 9.59
N PRO A 85 11.09 -23.59 9.01
CA PRO A 85 10.46 -24.74 9.62
C PRO A 85 10.91 -24.94 11.08
N ASP A 86 9.99 -25.32 11.95
CA ASP A 86 10.22 -25.54 13.39
C ASP A 86 10.57 -24.29 14.20
N SER A 87 10.50 -23.09 13.60
CA SER A 87 10.61 -21.84 14.36
C SER A 87 9.26 -21.40 14.93
N TRP A 88 9.30 -20.60 15.99
CA TRP A 88 8.08 -19.97 16.54
C TRP A 88 7.75 -18.72 15.72
N PRO A 89 6.50 -18.58 15.21
CA PRO A 89 6.08 -17.38 14.50
C PRO A 89 6.22 -16.15 15.41
N GLU A 90 6.70 -15.06 14.88
CA GLU A 90 6.73 -13.77 15.55
C GLU A 90 5.60 -12.89 15.01
N GLU A 91 4.97 -12.12 15.91
CA GLU A 91 4.01 -11.09 15.53
C GLU A 91 4.72 -9.73 15.51
N PRO A 92 5.24 -9.32 14.34
CA PRO A 92 6.08 -8.12 14.24
C PRO A 92 5.29 -6.82 14.21
N VAL A 93 3.97 -6.88 14.25
CA VAL A 93 3.07 -5.73 14.12
C VAL A 93 2.24 -5.56 15.38
N ALA A 94 2.33 -4.39 16.00
CA ALA A 94 1.45 -3.92 17.06
C ALA A 94 0.46 -2.88 16.54
N VAL A 95 -0.61 -2.69 17.29
CA VAL A 95 -1.60 -1.63 17.03
C VAL A 95 -1.52 -0.58 18.11
N LEU A 96 -1.47 0.68 17.71
CA LEU A 96 -1.60 1.84 18.58
C LEU A 96 -2.90 2.58 18.29
N HIS A 97 -3.61 2.93 19.33
CA HIS A 97 -4.81 3.76 19.28
C HIS A 97 -4.47 5.19 19.67
N PHE A 98 -4.72 6.12 18.79
CA PHE A 98 -4.51 7.55 18.98
C PHE A 98 -5.85 8.24 19.20
N THR A 99 -5.97 9.01 20.28
CA THR A 99 -7.16 9.82 20.55
C THR A 99 -6.78 11.28 20.78
N ALA A 100 -7.48 12.19 20.09
CA ALA A 100 -7.31 13.63 20.30
C ALA A 100 -8.46 14.14 21.20
N PRO A 101 -8.19 14.89 22.29
CA PRO A 101 -9.23 15.37 23.18
C PRO A 101 -10.17 16.37 22.51
N GLN A 102 -11.41 16.41 22.94
CA GLN A 102 -12.43 17.33 22.42
C GLN A 102 -12.29 18.79 22.89
N GLN A 103 -11.37 19.05 23.83
CA GLN A 103 -11.27 20.35 24.49
C GLN A 103 -10.51 21.39 23.69
N GLY A 104 -10.97 22.64 23.75
CA GLY A 104 -10.17 23.83 23.39
C GLY A 104 -10.17 24.26 21.94
N GLY A 105 -11.07 23.79 21.06
CA GLY A 105 -11.09 24.25 19.67
C GLY A 105 -9.90 23.78 18.82
N SER A 106 -9.14 22.79 19.29
CA SER A 106 -8.05 22.18 18.54
C SER A 106 -8.55 21.56 17.24
N ALA A 107 -7.83 21.80 16.15
CA ALA A 107 -8.14 21.13 14.88
C ALA A 107 -8.03 19.61 15.05
N VAL A 108 -8.87 18.87 14.35
CA VAL A 108 -8.76 17.41 14.28
C VAL A 108 -7.50 17.07 13.49
N PRO A 109 -6.53 16.29 14.04
CA PRO A 109 -5.34 15.92 13.30
C PRO A 109 -5.70 15.05 12.10
N GLY A 110 -5.12 15.34 10.94
CA GLY A 110 -5.27 14.53 9.75
C GLY A 110 -4.19 13.44 9.62
N HIS A 111 -4.34 12.57 8.63
CA HIS A 111 -3.37 11.52 8.32
C HIS A 111 -1.91 12.04 8.26
N ARG A 112 -1.69 13.22 7.65
CA ARG A 112 -0.35 13.82 7.54
C ARG A 112 0.22 14.26 8.87
N ASP A 113 -0.62 14.70 9.78
CA ASP A 113 -0.21 15.15 11.12
C ASP A 113 0.28 13.95 11.95
N TYR A 114 -0.47 12.84 11.96
CA TYR A 114 -0.05 11.60 12.62
C TYR A 114 1.22 11.02 12.01
N LEU A 115 1.29 10.94 10.67
CA LEU A 115 2.49 10.48 9.97
C LEU A 115 3.70 11.34 10.32
N GLY A 116 3.55 12.67 10.25
CA GLY A 116 4.61 13.61 10.58
C GLY A 116 5.06 13.52 12.03
N ALA A 117 4.13 13.34 12.96
CA ALA A 117 4.43 13.20 14.39
C ALA A 117 5.24 11.91 14.69
N ILE A 118 4.84 10.77 14.12
CA ILE A 118 5.56 9.49 14.30
C ILE A 118 6.97 9.57 13.71
N LEU A 119 7.11 10.10 12.49
CA LEU A 119 8.42 10.27 11.84
C LEU A 119 9.27 11.34 12.57
N GLY A 120 8.63 12.35 13.18
CA GLY A 120 9.27 13.36 14.00
C GLY A 120 9.96 12.82 15.25
N LEU A 121 9.61 11.61 15.71
CA LEU A 121 10.35 10.89 16.77
C LEU A 121 11.70 10.30 16.29
N GLY A 122 12.10 10.54 15.05
CA GLY A 122 13.32 10.01 14.46
C GLY A 122 13.18 8.57 13.93
N LEU A 123 11.95 8.11 13.73
CA LEU A 123 11.66 6.78 13.20
C LEU A 123 11.58 6.79 11.67
N ASP A 124 12.07 5.71 11.05
CA ASP A 124 11.95 5.51 9.61
C ASP A 124 10.50 5.18 9.20
N ARG A 125 10.16 5.49 7.94
CA ARG A 125 8.86 5.14 7.37
C ARG A 125 8.58 3.63 7.41
N ALA A 126 9.63 2.82 7.42
CA ALA A 126 9.54 1.36 7.54
C ALA A 126 9.05 0.88 8.92
N CYS A 127 9.02 1.74 9.93
CA CYS A 127 8.46 1.39 11.25
C CYS A 127 6.94 1.50 11.28
N LEU A 128 6.31 2.12 10.26
CA LEU A 128 4.89 2.43 10.23
C LEU A 128 4.18 1.79 9.03
N GLY A 129 3.15 1.04 9.32
CA GLY A 129 2.18 0.48 8.37
C GLY A 129 1.09 1.48 7.98
N ASP A 130 -0.15 1.00 8.04
CA ASP A 130 -1.32 1.80 7.71
C ASP A 130 -1.82 2.61 8.92
N LEU A 131 -2.47 3.72 8.62
CA LEU A 131 -3.19 4.56 9.58
C LEU A 131 -4.67 4.52 9.21
N LEU A 132 -5.50 3.96 10.07
CA LEU A 132 -6.93 3.81 9.85
C LEU A 132 -7.71 4.78 10.75
N PRO A 133 -8.38 5.81 10.18
CA PRO A 133 -9.26 6.67 10.96
C PRO A 133 -10.51 5.87 11.39
N ASP A 134 -10.99 6.15 12.59
CA ASP A 134 -12.26 5.60 13.05
C ASP A 134 -13.42 6.31 12.34
N PRO A 135 -14.29 5.60 11.61
CA PRO A 135 -15.42 6.21 10.93
C PRO A 135 -16.46 6.81 11.88
N ALA A 136 -16.50 6.34 13.14
CA ALA A 136 -17.42 6.84 14.17
C ALA A 136 -16.86 8.05 14.93
N ASP A 137 -15.53 8.21 15.01
CA ASP A 137 -14.88 9.33 15.69
C ASP A 137 -13.68 9.86 14.90
N ALA A 138 -13.85 11.00 14.26
CA ALA A 138 -12.80 11.67 13.49
C ALA A 138 -11.53 12.02 14.31
N ARG A 139 -11.59 11.94 15.65
CA ARG A 139 -10.47 12.19 16.56
C ARG A 139 -9.72 10.93 16.98
N SER A 140 -10.17 9.79 16.50
CA SER A 140 -9.63 8.45 16.78
C SER A 140 -8.97 7.87 15.54
N VAL A 141 -7.74 7.36 15.68
CA VAL A 141 -6.97 6.75 14.60
C VAL A 141 -6.23 5.52 15.13
N TYR A 142 -6.24 4.44 14.39
CA TYR A 142 -5.48 3.23 14.66
C TYR A 142 -4.26 3.18 13.75
N ALA A 143 -3.07 3.01 14.33
CA ALA A 143 -1.80 2.90 13.61
C ALA A 143 -1.20 1.52 13.78
N PHE A 144 -0.83 0.89 12.68
CA PHE A 144 -0.08 -0.36 12.67
C PHE A 144 1.41 -0.02 12.65
N VAL A 145 2.16 -0.49 13.65
CA VAL A 145 3.57 -0.16 13.84
C VAL A 145 4.38 -1.44 14.08
N LEU A 146 5.70 -1.38 13.92
CA LEU A 146 6.54 -2.50 14.35
C LEU A 146 6.42 -2.70 15.86
N GLU A 147 6.32 -3.97 16.28
CA GLU A 147 6.15 -4.36 17.67
C GLU A 147 7.23 -3.75 18.60
N ASP A 148 8.50 -3.77 18.16
CA ASP A 148 9.63 -3.24 18.91
C ASP A 148 9.66 -1.69 19.00
N LYS A 149 8.76 -0.99 18.31
CA LYS A 149 8.63 0.48 18.32
C LYS A 149 7.37 0.94 19.04
N ALA A 150 6.43 0.06 19.31
CA ALA A 150 5.12 0.42 19.85
C ALA A 150 5.21 1.17 21.16
N ASP A 151 5.93 0.63 22.15
CA ASP A 151 6.05 1.25 23.49
C ASP A 151 6.82 2.58 23.43
N PHE A 152 7.82 2.68 22.56
CA PHE A 152 8.55 3.94 22.34
C PHE A 152 7.61 5.01 21.79
N ILE A 153 6.80 4.70 20.77
CA ILE A 153 5.84 5.64 20.19
C ILE A 153 4.80 6.03 21.23
N ALA A 154 4.19 5.06 21.93
CA ALA A 154 3.16 5.32 22.94
C ALA A 154 3.65 6.22 24.08
N SER A 155 4.91 6.07 24.48
CA SER A 155 5.48 6.85 25.58
C SER A 155 5.98 8.24 25.20
N ASN A 156 6.28 8.51 23.92
CA ASN A 156 6.95 9.73 23.49
C ASN A 156 6.09 10.62 22.59
N LEU A 157 5.03 10.11 21.97
CA LEU A 157 4.20 10.89 21.07
C LEU A 157 3.04 11.51 21.85
N THR A 158 3.09 12.82 22.03
CA THR A 158 2.10 13.60 22.79
C THR A 158 1.30 14.59 21.95
N GLU A 159 1.75 14.83 20.70
CA GLU A 159 1.11 15.78 19.80
C GLU A 159 1.13 15.27 18.35
N ALA A 160 0.06 15.56 17.59
CA ALA A 160 -0.01 15.37 16.15
C ALA A 160 -0.45 16.69 15.49
N GLY A 161 0.40 17.26 14.64
CA GLY A 161 0.21 18.59 14.10
C GLY A 161 0.27 19.66 15.20
N ARG A 162 -0.89 20.24 15.56
CA ARG A 162 -1.05 21.23 16.64
C ARG A 162 -1.99 20.74 17.74
N SER A 163 -2.32 19.48 17.75
CA SER A 163 -3.30 18.91 18.67
C SER A 163 -2.61 17.93 19.61
N PRO A 164 -2.86 18.02 20.91
CA PRO A 164 -2.42 16.99 21.84
C PRO A 164 -3.11 15.67 21.47
N VAL A 165 -2.41 14.56 21.67
CA VAL A 165 -2.96 13.21 21.46
C VAL A 165 -2.55 12.32 22.61
N HIS A 166 -3.43 11.40 22.95
CA HIS A 166 -3.16 10.27 23.82
C HIS A 166 -2.92 9.04 22.95
N VAL A 167 -1.92 8.24 23.30
CA VAL A 167 -1.52 7.05 22.55
C VAL A 167 -1.46 5.86 23.49
N GLU A 168 -2.15 4.79 23.16
CA GLU A 168 -2.12 3.55 23.92
C GLU A 168 -2.01 2.33 22.99
N ARG A 169 -1.50 1.22 23.51
CA ARG A 169 -1.52 -0.05 22.78
C ARG A 169 -2.93 -0.60 22.78
N CYS A 170 -3.28 -1.24 21.67
CA CYS A 170 -4.60 -1.82 21.45
C CYS A 170 -4.45 -3.27 21.01
N ASP A 171 -5.17 -4.18 21.70
CA ASP A 171 -5.13 -5.62 21.36
C ASP A 171 -6.06 -5.96 20.20
N ALA A 172 -7.06 -5.11 19.91
CA ALA A 172 -8.02 -5.32 18.84
C ALA A 172 -8.45 -3.99 18.23
N VAL A 173 -8.63 -3.98 16.92
CA VAL A 173 -9.19 -2.85 16.16
C VAL A 173 -10.68 -3.15 15.92
N PRO A 174 -11.59 -2.18 16.13
CA PRO A 174 -13.00 -2.35 15.82
C PRO A 174 -13.23 -2.76 14.37
N GLU A 175 -14.21 -3.66 14.16
CA GLU A 175 -14.49 -4.20 12.83
C GLU A 175 -14.91 -3.12 11.82
N GLU A 176 -15.59 -2.07 12.30
CA GLU A 176 -16.00 -0.91 11.51
C GLU A 176 -14.79 -0.15 10.95
N VAL A 177 -13.71 -0.05 11.72
CA VAL A 177 -12.44 0.57 11.30
C VAL A 177 -11.75 -0.30 10.26
N LEU A 178 -11.74 -1.63 10.45
CA LEU A 178 -11.11 -2.58 9.54
C LEU A 178 -11.84 -2.69 8.18
N ARG A 179 -13.15 -2.41 8.14
CA ARG A 179 -13.89 -2.37 6.86
C ARG A 179 -13.41 -1.26 5.95
N GLY A 180 -12.78 -0.23 6.52
CA GLY A 180 -12.36 0.95 5.77
C GLY A 180 -13.54 1.72 5.14
N PRO A 181 -13.29 2.86 4.52
CA PRO A 181 -14.34 3.55 3.76
C PRO A 181 -14.77 2.68 2.57
N GLU A 182 -16.10 2.54 2.36
CA GLU A 182 -16.62 1.94 1.13
C GLU A 182 -16.03 2.67 -0.08
N ARG A 183 -15.18 1.97 -0.80
CA ARG A 183 -14.57 2.53 -2.02
C ARG A 183 -15.62 2.53 -3.12
N GLN A 184 -16.15 3.72 -3.44
CA GLN A 184 -17.10 3.86 -4.53
C GLN A 184 -16.45 3.50 -5.85
N THR A 185 -16.80 2.34 -6.37
CA THR A 185 -16.37 1.92 -7.70
C THR A 185 -17.11 2.72 -8.77
N GLN A 186 -16.42 2.99 -9.85
CA GLN A 186 -16.93 3.69 -11.03
C GLN A 186 -16.70 2.80 -12.24
N ASP A 187 -17.71 2.77 -13.11
CA ASP A 187 -17.65 2.04 -14.37
C ASP A 187 -17.44 2.99 -15.54
N ALA A 188 -16.63 2.58 -16.48
CA ALA A 188 -16.44 3.28 -17.74
C ALA A 188 -16.24 2.31 -18.90
N THR A 189 -16.29 2.82 -20.13
CA THR A 189 -15.92 2.03 -21.30
C THR A 189 -14.79 2.70 -22.07
N VAL A 190 -13.79 1.92 -22.46
CA VAL A 190 -12.62 2.39 -23.17
C VAL A 190 -12.45 1.67 -24.52
N PRO A 191 -11.91 2.33 -25.55
CA PRO A 191 -11.68 1.68 -26.85
C PRO A 191 -10.51 0.69 -26.83
N SER A 192 -9.58 0.82 -25.88
CA SER A 192 -8.43 -0.08 -25.71
C SER A 192 -7.90 -0.01 -24.27
N LEU A 193 -7.15 -1.05 -23.87
CA LEU A 193 -6.48 -1.11 -22.56
C LEU A 193 -5.13 -0.41 -22.55
N ARG A 194 -4.99 0.68 -23.30
CA ARG A 194 -3.79 1.51 -23.28
C ARG A 194 -3.84 2.47 -22.10
N ALA A 195 -2.69 2.74 -21.51
CA ALA A 195 -2.56 3.60 -20.34
C ALA A 195 -3.17 5.00 -20.54
N ASP A 196 -2.91 5.66 -21.69
CA ASP A 196 -3.48 6.97 -22.02
C ASP A 196 -5.02 6.96 -22.08
N THR A 197 -5.59 5.86 -22.52
CA THR A 197 -7.04 5.70 -22.69
C THR A 197 -7.74 5.41 -21.38
N VAL A 198 -7.18 4.49 -20.60
CA VAL A 198 -7.73 4.11 -19.29
C VAL A 198 -7.56 5.25 -18.29
N LEU A 199 -6.38 5.88 -18.27
CA LEU A 199 -6.13 7.04 -17.40
C LEU A 199 -7.05 8.22 -17.72
N ALA A 200 -7.34 8.48 -19.00
CA ALA A 200 -8.28 9.52 -19.41
C ALA A 200 -9.69 9.27 -18.87
N ALA A 201 -10.15 8.00 -18.86
CA ALA A 201 -11.43 7.60 -18.27
C ALA A 201 -11.44 7.79 -16.76
N MET A 202 -10.38 7.33 -16.05
CA MET A 202 -10.22 7.49 -14.59
C MET A 202 -10.21 8.95 -14.16
N MET A 203 -9.47 9.81 -14.86
CA MET A 203 -9.35 11.24 -14.58
C MET A 203 -10.52 12.07 -15.12
N ARG A 204 -11.48 11.47 -15.83
CA ARG A 204 -12.59 12.15 -16.53
C ARG A 204 -12.08 13.30 -17.42
N THR A 205 -11.03 13.05 -18.19
CA THR A 205 -10.37 14.04 -19.03
C THR A 205 -10.16 13.54 -20.47
N SER A 206 -9.60 14.39 -21.33
CA SER A 206 -9.27 13.96 -22.68
C SER A 206 -8.02 13.05 -22.70
N ARG A 207 -7.96 12.17 -23.71
CA ARG A 207 -6.81 11.30 -23.94
C ARG A 207 -5.51 12.09 -24.14
N SER A 208 -5.58 13.27 -24.74
CA SER A 208 -4.41 14.15 -24.95
C SER A 208 -3.84 14.66 -23.61
N ILE A 209 -4.72 15.03 -22.66
CA ILE A 209 -4.31 15.47 -21.30
C ILE A 209 -3.67 14.29 -20.55
N ALA A 210 -4.28 13.11 -20.61
CA ALA A 210 -3.71 11.91 -19.99
C ALA A 210 -2.34 11.55 -20.57
N ALA A 211 -2.20 11.58 -21.91
CA ALA A 211 -0.92 11.34 -22.59
C ALA A 211 0.14 12.37 -22.20
N GLN A 212 -0.24 13.65 -22.09
CA GLN A 212 0.67 14.71 -21.64
C GLN A 212 1.11 14.51 -20.17
N ALA A 213 0.21 14.05 -19.30
CA ALA A 213 0.56 13.72 -17.92
C ALA A 213 1.60 12.59 -17.86
N ILE A 214 1.45 11.56 -18.69
CA ILE A 214 2.42 10.46 -18.81
C ILE A 214 3.77 10.97 -19.33
N GLN A 215 3.77 11.70 -20.45
CA GLN A 215 5.00 12.23 -21.07
C GLN A 215 5.76 13.20 -20.16
N SER A 216 5.06 13.94 -19.29
CA SER A 216 5.67 14.84 -18.31
C SER A 216 6.18 14.13 -17.06
N GLY A 217 6.15 12.78 -16.97
CA GLY A 217 6.64 12.00 -15.86
C GLY A 217 5.81 12.15 -14.58
N ARG A 218 4.54 12.56 -14.68
CA ARG A 218 3.63 12.73 -13.53
C ARG A 218 2.85 11.48 -13.18
N VAL A 219 2.95 10.42 -13.97
CA VAL A 219 2.17 9.20 -13.81
C VAL A 219 3.08 8.03 -13.49
N GLU A 220 2.72 7.30 -12.44
CA GLU A 220 3.30 6.02 -12.08
C GLU A 220 2.23 4.93 -12.16
N VAL A 221 2.63 3.72 -12.53
CA VAL A 221 1.81 2.52 -12.42
C VAL A 221 2.54 1.54 -11.51
N ASN A 222 1.88 1.13 -10.43
CA ASN A 222 2.46 0.27 -9.40
C ASN A 222 3.82 0.80 -8.89
N HIS A 223 3.88 2.12 -8.60
CA HIS A 223 5.06 2.88 -8.16
C HIS A 223 6.23 2.91 -9.15
N VAL A 224 6.02 2.51 -10.41
CA VAL A 224 7.01 2.61 -11.48
C VAL A 224 6.60 3.75 -12.43
N PRO A 225 7.50 4.69 -12.74
CA PRO A 225 7.21 5.75 -13.68
C PRO A 225 6.75 5.21 -15.03
N LEU A 226 5.55 5.59 -15.45
CA LEU A 226 5.00 5.24 -16.75
C LEU A 226 5.62 6.13 -17.81
N ARG A 227 6.37 5.53 -18.74
CA ARG A 227 7.13 6.27 -19.77
C ARG A 227 6.39 6.35 -21.09
N THR A 228 5.54 5.39 -21.36
CA THR A 228 4.90 5.23 -22.68
C THR A 228 3.38 5.28 -22.55
N ALA A 229 2.74 6.25 -23.22
CA ALA A 229 1.29 6.39 -23.22
C ALA A 229 0.54 5.18 -23.83
N HIS A 230 1.24 4.37 -24.62
CA HIS A 230 0.69 3.21 -25.32
C HIS A 230 0.88 1.89 -24.57
N GLU A 231 1.47 1.93 -23.38
CA GLU A 231 1.70 0.75 -22.55
C GLU A 231 0.35 0.12 -22.14
N ASP A 232 0.29 -1.20 -22.21
CA ASP A 232 -0.90 -1.93 -21.80
C ASP A 232 -1.07 -1.89 -20.28
N VAL A 233 -2.32 -1.82 -19.83
CA VAL A 233 -2.70 -1.85 -18.42
C VAL A 233 -3.41 -3.15 -18.10
N PHE A 234 -3.33 -3.54 -16.82
CA PHE A 234 -3.80 -4.82 -16.32
C PHE A 234 -4.73 -4.63 -15.12
N GLU A 235 -5.59 -5.61 -14.91
CA GLU A 235 -6.43 -5.66 -13.73
C GLU A 235 -5.55 -5.65 -12.46
N GLY A 236 -5.94 -4.84 -11.48
CA GLY A 236 -5.18 -4.61 -10.26
C GLY A 236 -4.18 -3.46 -10.32
N ASP A 237 -3.87 -2.91 -11.51
CA ASP A 237 -2.92 -1.79 -11.64
C ASP A 237 -3.36 -0.57 -10.83
N ILE A 238 -2.39 0.03 -10.13
CA ILE A 238 -2.56 1.26 -9.35
C ILE A 238 -1.88 2.41 -10.08
N PHE A 239 -2.66 3.38 -10.52
CA PHE A 239 -2.17 4.61 -11.13
C PHE A 239 -2.00 5.69 -10.08
N THR A 240 -0.82 6.25 -9.95
CA THR A 240 -0.56 7.44 -9.14
C THR A 240 -0.29 8.61 -10.06
N VAL A 241 -1.12 9.65 -9.99
CA VAL A 241 -0.99 10.87 -10.80
C VAL A 241 -0.66 12.04 -9.90
N ARG A 242 0.54 12.58 -10.02
CA ARG A 242 1.00 13.70 -9.17
C ARG A 242 0.06 14.90 -9.32
N GLY A 243 -0.47 15.36 -8.19
CA GLY A 243 -1.38 16.52 -8.12
C GLY A 243 -2.84 16.19 -8.44
N VAL A 244 -3.19 14.93 -8.74
CA VAL A 244 -4.57 14.51 -9.04
C VAL A 244 -5.07 13.45 -8.06
N GLY A 245 -4.31 12.37 -7.84
CA GLY A 245 -4.69 11.30 -6.92
C GLY A 245 -4.20 9.92 -7.37
N ARG A 246 -4.68 8.90 -6.64
CA ARG A 246 -4.43 7.48 -6.94
C ARG A 246 -5.72 6.82 -7.40
N TYR A 247 -5.59 5.94 -8.37
CA TYR A 247 -6.70 5.15 -8.93
C TYR A 247 -6.30 3.68 -8.99
N ARG A 248 -7.24 2.79 -8.72
CA ARG A 248 -7.05 1.35 -8.91
C ARG A 248 -7.98 0.83 -9.99
N LEU A 249 -7.42 0.13 -10.97
CA LEU A 249 -8.18 -0.64 -11.97
C LEU A 249 -8.61 -1.95 -11.33
N VAL A 250 -9.88 -2.04 -10.93
CA VAL A 250 -10.40 -3.19 -10.16
C VAL A 250 -10.68 -4.37 -11.07
N ALA A 251 -11.35 -4.12 -12.20
CA ALA A 251 -11.74 -5.16 -13.13
C ALA A 251 -11.73 -4.69 -14.59
N ILE A 252 -11.44 -5.61 -15.47
CA ILE A 252 -11.55 -5.47 -16.91
C ILE A 252 -12.65 -6.42 -17.38
N GLY A 253 -13.77 -5.85 -17.83
CA GLY A 253 -14.93 -6.62 -18.29
C GLY A 253 -14.91 -6.96 -19.77
N GLY A 254 -16.01 -7.49 -20.24
CA GLY A 254 -16.22 -7.81 -21.66
C GLY A 254 -16.35 -6.58 -22.55
N LYS A 255 -16.61 -6.79 -23.84
CA LYS A 255 -16.81 -5.74 -24.83
C LYS A 255 -18.29 -5.36 -24.94
N SER A 256 -18.56 -4.06 -25.10
CA SER A 256 -19.87 -3.53 -25.42
C SER A 256 -20.24 -3.80 -26.89
N ARG A 257 -21.52 -3.55 -27.26
CA ARG A 257 -21.97 -3.65 -28.67
C ARG A 257 -21.18 -2.78 -29.65
N LYS A 258 -20.49 -1.74 -29.15
CA LYS A 258 -19.64 -0.82 -29.93
C LYS A 258 -18.15 -1.17 -29.82
N ASP A 259 -17.82 -2.43 -29.48
CA ASP A 259 -16.45 -2.95 -29.32
C ASP A 259 -15.59 -2.20 -28.28
N ARG A 260 -16.24 -1.55 -27.30
CA ARG A 260 -15.55 -0.87 -26.20
C ARG A 260 -15.46 -1.81 -25.00
N ILE A 261 -14.34 -1.80 -24.30
CA ILE A 261 -14.03 -2.64 -23.13
C ILE A 261 -14.61 -1.96 -21.89
N PHE A 262 -15.33 -2.69 -21.06
CA PHE A 262 -15.77 -2.22 -19.75
C PHE A 262 -14.61 -2.26 -18.77
N ILE A 263 -14.48 -1.22 -17.97
CA ILE A 263 -13.51 -1.16 -16.87
C ILE A 263 -14.22 -0.69 -15.61
N THR A 264 -13.86 -1.28 -14.48
CA THR A 264 -14.29 -0.85 -13.14
C THR A 264 -13.06 -0.36 -12.37
N PHE A 265 -13.14 0.80 -11.78
CA PHE A 265 -12.04 1.42 -11.04
C PHE A 265 -12.57 2.23 -9.86
N TYR A 266 -11.70 2.60 -8.94
CA TYR A 266 -11.99 3.59 -7.91
C TYR A 266 -10.83 4.56 -7.72
N GLN A 267 -11.11 5.71 -7.10
CA GLN A 267 -10.13 6.67 -6.62
C GLN A 267 -9.96 6.48 -5.11
N TYR A 268 -8.70 6.47 -4.65
CA TYR A 268 -8.36 6.39 -3.22
C TYR A 268 -8.75 7.63 -2.45
#